data_e6f21a066355cc81ec17482c620519b7
#
_entry.id   e6f21a066355cc81ec17482c620519b7
#
_cell.length_a   1.000
_cell.length_b   1.000
_cell.length_c   1.000
_cell.angle_alpha   90.00
_cell.angle_beta   90.00
_cell.angle_gamma   90.00
#
_symmetry.space_group_name_H-M   'P 1'
#
loop_
_entity.id
_entity.type
_entity.pdbx_description
1 polymer ?
#
loop_
_entity_poly.entity_id
_entity_poly.type
_entity_poly.pdbx_seq_one_letter_code
_entity_poly.pdbx_strand_id
1 'polypeptide(L)'
;MYWHFASLFYMVSSEEPYLARVEAEIYDEDPIFKSQDKTLIAVHYARIAERALSERDKQKMFSYTYKVGILGTFTDSGSSILFTTAVRKLPTVSYIARHLNKREIDSILNKTNENGAEIGYLCVGETVFQGKGLILFKIDKLRNKRTMVFAQSAFGKTNLVKLLLYHMTRDTSYGKLIFDLNGEYFLRGTATYGLGDINENSIKDNVVVYTDKKLPEIYKTENRFIFVGKVSLNMHKHLAVGDILNFGAGFSEVMKSFLLYLDEEGVSNFIEKIDDYADNPSNLYRDFSDFFGEQKKDAKGNIKEDFSARKTIMAIQKRIRHLIDEGSLHSSSSNLIENVFKCLKQGKTVIIDLSLKDNMDASIISTILVRKLFESNKEEFTSDKPEEVVNAVVFVEEAQNVLSQEFVKSNANPFVRVAKEGRKGSSGIVMQIINLK
;
A
#
# COMPACT_ATOMS: atom_id res chain seq x y z
N MET A 1 27.63 7.89 20.20
CA MET A 1 27.90 6.52 20.64
C MET A 1 26.74 5.56 20.29
N TYR A 2 26.09 5.69 19.10
CA TYR A 2 24.90 4.89 18.70
C TYR A 2 25.08 4.13 17.39
N TRP A 3 26.31 3.93 16.95
CA TRP A 3 26.62 3.64 15.55
C TRP A 3 26.98 2.20 15.22
N HIS A 4 27.09 1.32 16.23
CA HIS A 4 27.63 -0.03 16.01
C HIS A 4 26.59 -1.11 15.73
N PHE A 5 25.32 -0.87 16.02
CA PHE A 5 24.27 -1.90 15.90
C PHE A 5 23.82 -2.26 14.49
N ALA A 6 24.21 -1.50 13.47
CA ALA A 6 23.81 -1.75 12.08
C ALA A 6 24.97 -2.04 11.13
N SER A 7 26.19 -2.23 11.63
CA SER A 7 27.35 -2.45 10.78
C SER A 7 27.38 -3.89 10.24
N LEU A 8 27.48 -3.99 8.91
CA LEU A 8 27.72 -5.26 8.22
C LEU A 8 29.23 -5.45 8.03
N PHE A 9 29.71 -6.64 8.41
CA PHE A 9 31.10 -6.99 8.27
C PHE A 9 31.25 -8.24 7.40
N TYR A 10 32.31 -8.22 6.60
CA TYR A 10 32.79 -9.37 5.87
C TYR A 10 33.82 -10.08 6.73
N MET A 11 33.53 -11.32 7.11
CA MET A 11 34.46 -12.13 7.86
C MET A 11 35.17 -13.07 6.90
N VAL A 12 36.48 -12.94 6.80
CA VAL A 12 37.32 -13.72 5.90
C VAL A 12 38.01 -14.84 6.65
N SER A 13 37.85 -16.07 6.19
CA SER A 13 38.78 -17.16 6.45
C SER A 13 39.47 -17.58 5.14
N SER A 14 40.46 -18.43 5.24
CA SER A 14 41.12 -19.03 4.08
C SER A 14 40.20 -19.92 3.23
N GLU A 15 39.06 -20.35 3.79
CA GLU A 15 38.17 -21.34 3.14
C GLU A 15 36.83 -20.78 2.72
N GLU A 16 36.13 -20.06 3.58
CA GLU A 16 34.79 -19.52 3.28
C GLU A 16 34.59 -18.15 3.95
N PRO A 17 34.28 -17.10 3.17
CA PRO A 17 33.92 -15.79 3.73
C PRO A 17 32.46 -15.73 4.15
N TYR A 18 32.19 -15.08 5.31
CA TYR A 18 30.87 -14.91 5.85
C TYR A 18 30.43 -13.44 5.85
N LEU A 19 29.13 -13.22 5.71
CA LEU A 19 28.50 -11.95 6.03
C LEU A 19 28.02 -12.00 7.48
N ALA A 20 28.48 -11.07 8.28
CA ALA A 20 28.09 -10.93 9.68
C ALA A 20 27.50 -9.56 9.96
N ARG A 21 26.54 -9.50 10.88
CA ARG A 21 25.94 -8.26 11.40
C ARG A 21 26.22 -8.17 12.88
N VAL A 22 26.67 -7.02 13.35
CA VAL A 22 26.79 -6.73 14.80
C VAL A 22 25.41 -6.68 15.42
N GLU A 23 25.19 -7.54 16.42
CA GLU A 23 23.94 -7.62 17.18
C GLU A 23 24.03 -6.92 18.53
N ALA A 24 25.19 -7.02 19.15
CA ALA A 24 25.46 -6.39 20.44
C ALA A 24 26.94 -6.09 20.60
N GLU A 25 27.25 -5.07 21.36
CA GLU A 25 28.55 -4.81 21.91
C GLU A 25 28.56 -5.38 23.34
N ILE A 26 29.52 -6.26 23.62
CA ILE A 26 29.72 -6.84 24.93
C ILE A 26 30.89 -6.09 25.58
N TYR A 27 30.60 -5.36 26.60
CA TYR A 27 31.62 -4.75 27.42
C TYR A 27 32.21 -5.83 28.31
N ASP A 28 33.39 -6.30 27.98
CA ASP A 28 34.13 -7.18 28.86
C ASP A 28 35.07 -6.29 29.67
N GLU A 29 34.88 -6.29 30.98
CA GLU A 29 35.82 -5.64 31.87
C GLU A 29 37.20 -6.26 31.66
N ASP A 30 38.20 -5.38 31.42
CA ASP A 30 39.60 -5.83 31.34
C ASP A 30 39.91 -6.75 32.52
N PRO A 31 40.54 -7.92 32.29
CA PRO A 31 40.95 -8.84 33.35
C PRO A 31 41.70 -8.16 34.50
N ILE A 32 42.36 -7.02 34.22
CA ILE A 32 43.05 -6.19 35.23
C ILE A 32 42.04 -5.57 36.22
N PHE A 33 40.86 -5.13 35.76
CA PHE A 33 39.82 -4.62 36.66
C PHE A 33 39.08 -5.71 37.40
N LYS A 34 39.14 -6.97 36.92
CA LYS A 34 38.65 -8.16 37.62
C LYS A 34 39.63 -8.69 38.65
N SER A 35 40.89 -8.18 38.61
CA SER A 35 41.90 -8.56 39.61
C SER A 35 41.53 -7.97 40.97
N GLN A 36 41.73 -8.71 42.01
CA GLN A 36 41.52 -8.23 43.37
C GLN A 36 42.71 -7.32 43.87
N ASP A 37 43.69 -7.08 43.00
CA ASP A 37 44.84 -6.25 43.32
C ASP A 37 44.56 -4.77 43.20
N LYS A 38 44.18 -4.13 44.29
CA LYS A 38 43.86 -2.72 44.39
C LYS A 38 44.99 -1.82 43.93
N THR A 39 46.23 -2.25 44.02
CA THR A 39 47.41 -1.48 43.63
C THR A 39 47.54 -1.40 42.12
N LEU A 40 47.29 -2.50 41.44
CA LEU A 40 47.28 -2.55 39.98
C LEU A 40 46.15 -1.71 39.39
N ILE A 41 44.98 -1.77 39.99
CA ILE A 41 43.82 -0.95 39.60
C ILE A 41 44.12 0.54 39.76
N ALA A 42 44.71 0.95 40.89
CA ALA A 42 45.06 2.35 41.17
C ALA A 42 46.10 2.90 40.18
N VAL A 43 47.12 2.12 39.86
CA VAL A 43 48.17 2.49 38.87
C VAL A 43 47.55 2.64 37.49
N HIS A 44 46.61 1.80 37.10
CA HIS A 44 45.89 1.92 35.85
C HIS A 44 45.02 3.15 35.76
N TYR A 45 44.26 3.45 36.80
CA TYR A 45 43.48 4.70 36.88
C TYR A 45 44.33 5.94 36.81
N ALA A 46 45.47 5.96 37.52
CA ALA A 46 46.42 7.08 37.45
C ALA A 46 46.97 7.30 36.01
N ARG A 47 47.35 6.23 35.31
CA ARG A 47 47.84 6.32 33.91
C ARG A 47 46.74 6.75 32.93
N ILE A 48 45.48 6.33 33.11
CA ILE A 48 44.35 6.82 32.33
C ILE A 48 44.09 8.29 32.58
N ALA A 49 44.12 8.72 33.84
CA ALA A 49 43.89 10.09 34.25
C ALA A 49 44.98 11.05 33.76
N GLU A 50 46.25 10.62 33.76
CA GLU A 50 47.39 11.41 33.29
C GLU A 50 47.49 11.49 31.76
N ARG A 51 46.58 10.89 30.99
CA ARG A 51 46.63 10.81 29.52
C ARG A 51 47.98 10.30 28.95
N ALA A 52 48.76 9.58 29.75
CA ALA A 52 50.08 9.10 29.41
C ALA A 52 50.08 7.82 28.55
N LEU A 53 48.89 7.28 28.20
CA LEU A 53 48.77 6.06 27.38
C LEU A 53 48.93 6.39 25.91
N SER A 54 49.83 5.72 25.26
CA SER A 54 49.88 5.72 23.79
C SER A 54 48.62 5.14 23.21
N GLU A 55 48.23 5.54 21.98
CA GLU A 55 47.08 4.94 21.26
C GLU A 55 47.21 3.38 21.16
N ARG A 56 48.43 2.89 21.09
CA ARG A 56 48.74 1.46 21.06
C ARG A 56 48.45 0.77 22.41
N ASP A 57 48.66 1.47 23.50
CA ASP A 57 48.35 0.95 24.84
C ASP A 57 46.86 1.02 25.11
N LYS A 58 46.18 2.06 24.65
CA LYS A 58 44.73 2.16 24.68
C LYS A 58 44.06 1.02 23.91
N GLN A 59 44.57 0.71 22.71
CA GLN A 59 44.05 -0.42 21.91
C GLN A 59 44.27 -1.78 22.57
N LYS A 60 45.35 -1.94 23.37
CA LYS A 60 45.59 -3.17 24.12
C LYS A 60 44.76 -3.30 25.38
N MET A 61 44.39 -2.15 26.00
CA MET A 61 43.65 -2.10 27.26
C MET A 61 42.14 -2.19 27.07
N PHE A 62 41.62 -1.70 25.95
CA PHE A 62 40.19 -1.68 25.65
C PHE A 62 39.92 -2.65 24.51
N SER A 63 39.67 -3.88 24.84
CA SER A 63 39.14 -4.85 23.88
C SER A 63 37.61 -4.75 23.85
N TYR A 64 37.07 -4.42 22.67
CA TYR A 64 35.63 -4.46 22.46
C TYR A 64 35.27 -5.82 21.88
N THR A 65 34.37 -6.52 22.55
CA THR A 65 33.83 -7.80 22.08
C THR A 65 32.45 -7.55 21.48
N TYR A 66 32.27 -7.97 20.25
CA TYR A 66 31.00 -7.85 19.54
C TYR A 66 30.37 -9.21 19.39
N LYS A 67 29.10 -9.30 19.75
CA LYS A 67 28.27 -10.42 19.34
C LYS A 67 27.79 -10.17 17.93
N VAL A 68 28.07 -11.11 17.02
CA VAL A 68 27.70 -11.02 15.62
C VAL A 68 26.79 -12.17 15.22
N GLY A 69 25.77 -11.84 14.43
CA GLY A 69 24.92 -12.82 13.77
C GLY A 69 25.43 -13.09 12.36
N ILE A 70 25.61 -14.36 12.00
CA ILE A 70 25.97 -14.75 10.64
C ILE A 70 24.72 -14.72 9.76
N LEU A 71 24.77 -13.93 8.68
CA LEU A 71 23.65 -13.74 7.75
C LEU A 71 23.76 -14.64 6.51
N GLY A 72 24.95 -15.10 6.18
CA GLY A 72 25.18 -15.92 5.01
C GLY A 72 26.65 -16.06 4.65
N THR A 73 26.91 -16.69 3.53
CA THR A 73 28.25 -16.93 2.99
C THR A 73 28.40 -16.36 1.59
N PHE A 74 29.63 -16.02 1.24
CA PHE A 74 29.99 -15.64 -0.12
C PHE A 74 30.75 -16.77 -0.80
N THR A 75 30.47 -16.98 -2.07
CA THR A 75 31.23 -17.86 -2.94
C THR A 75 31.81 -17.02 -4.07
N ASP A 76 33.13 -17.03 -4.20
CA ASP A 76 33.82 -16.35 -5.30
C ASP A 76 34.05 -17.36 -6.42
N SER A 77 33.49 -17.09 -7.59
CA SER A 77 33.71 -17.88 -8.82
C SER A 77 34.70 -17.20 -9.77
N GLY A 78 35.48 -16.24 -9.29
CA GLY A 78 36.46 -15.47 -10.05
C GLY A 78 35.86 -14.38 -10.92
N SER A 79 34.77 -14.62 -11.59
CA SER A 79 34.04 -13.63 -12.40
C SER A 79 32.93 -12.93 -11.63
N SER A 80 32.35 -13.58 -10.62
CA SER A 80 31.25 -13.05 -9.82
C SER A 80 31.32 -13.53 -8.37
N ILE A 81 30.92 -12.63 -7.46
CA ILE A 81 30.73 -12.96 -6.05
C ILE A 81 29.25 -13.29 -5.86
N LEU A 82 28.97 -14.50 -5.36
CA LEU A 82 27.61 -14.94 -5.07
C LEU A 82 27.37 -14.96 -3.57
N PHE A 83 26.35 -14.27 -3.12
CA PHE A 83 25.88 -14.32 -1.73
C PHE A 83 24.76 -15.37 -1.59
N THR A 84 24.82 -16.18 -0.53
CA THR A 84 23.77 -17.12 -0.16
C THR A 84 23.51 -17.06 1.34
N THR A 85 22.25 -17.16 1.72
CA THR A 85 21.84 -17.25 3.14
C THR A 85 22.05 -18.65 3.73
N ALA A 86 22.42 -19.64 2.91
CA ALA A 86 22.72 -20.98 3.40
C ALA A 86 24.09 -21.00 4.08
N VAL A 87 24.10 -21.18 5.39
CA VAL A 87 25.31 -21.34 6.19
C VAL A 87 25.51 -22.83 6.47
N ARG A 88 26.51 -23.45 5.86
CA ARG A 88 26.78 -24.89 6.01
C ARG A 88 27.77 -25.20 7.13
N LYS A 89 28.67 -24.27 7.41
CA LYS A 89 29.67 -24.38 8.47
C LYS A 89 29.62 -23.13 9.32
N LEU A 90 29.99 -23.21 10.57
CA LEU A 90 30.19 -22.06 11.45
C LEU A 90 31.63 -21.56 11.30
N PRO A 91 31.86 -20.24 11.46
CA PRO A 91 33.21 -19.70 11.50
C PRO A 91 33.99 -20.30 12.68
N THR A 92 35.23 -20.63 12.42
CA THR A 92 36.20 -21.10 13.43
C THR A 92 36.95 -19.91 14.02
N VAL A 93 37.82 -20.19 14.97
CA VAL A 93 38.70 -19.19 15.58
C VAL A 93 39.66 -18.62 14.52
N SER A 94 40.00 -17.34 14.60
CA SER A 94 40.98 -16.67 13.71
C SER A 94 40.41 -16.01 12.43
N TYR A 95 39.12 -15.73 12.37
CA TYR A 95 38.57 -14.93 11.30
C TYR A 95 38.90 -13.43 11.45
N ILE A 96 39.29 -12.79 10.38
CA ILE A 96 39.48 -11.33 10.34
C ILE A 96 38.18 -10.70 9.79
N ALA A 97 37.67 -9.75 10.56
CA ALA A 97 36.50 -8.96 10.12
C ALA A 97 36.97 -7.66 9.43
N ARG A 98 36.36 -7.34 8.31
CA ARG A 98 36.54 -6.06 7.61
C ARG A 98 35.19 -5.55 7.08
N HIS A 99 35.17 -4.29 6.68
CA HIS A 99 33.98 -3.75 5.99
C HIS A 99 33.81 -4.37 4.60
N LEU A 100 32.56 -4.43 4.16
CA LEU A 100 32.20 -4.87 2.82
C LEU A 100 32.76 -3.93 1.76
N ASN A 101 33.23 -4.46 0.66
CA ASN A 101 33.56 -3.70 -0.53
C ASN A 101 32.34 -3.52 -1.45
N LYS A 102 32.44 -2.69 -2.51
CA LYS A 102 31.35 -2.39 -3.43
C LYS A 102 30.77 -3.67 -4.08
N ARG A 103 31.64 -4.59 -4.56
CA ARG A 103 31.20 -5.81 -5.24
C ARG A 103 30.40 -6.73 -4.31
N GLU A 104 30.81 -6.83 -3.05
CA GLU A 104 30.12 -7.62 -2.03
C GLU A 104 28.77 -7.00 -1.68
N ILE A 105 28.70 -5.68 -1.52
CA ILE A 105 27.45 -4.97 -1.28
C ILE A 105 26.48 -5.18 -2.45
N ASP A 106 26.94 -5.00 -3.68
CA ASP A 106 26.13 -5.17 -4.88
C ASP A 106 25.65 -6.63 -5.01
N SER A 107 26.47 -7.63 -4.67
CA SER A 107 26.07 -9.03 -4.70
C SER A 107 24.97 -9.39 -3.69
N ILE A 108 24.92 -8.69 -2.55
CA ILE A 108 23.87 -8.86 -1.53
C ILE A 108 22.59 -8.17 -1.99
N LEU A 109 22.70 -6.90 -2.38
CA LEU A 109 21.54 -6.04 -2.65
C LEU A 109 20.90 -6.32 -4.01
N ASN A 110 21.72 -6.59 -5.03
CA ASN A 110 21.28 -6.53 -6.42
C ASN A 110 21.43 -7.86 -7.18
N LYS A 111 21.75 -8.96 -6.50
CA LYS A 111 22.02 -10.28 -7.07
C LYS A 111 21.04 -10.74 -8.17
N THR A 112 19.79 -10.33 -8.09
CA THR A 112 18.73 -10.77 -9.03
C THR A 112 18.06 -9.60 -9.74
N ASN A 113 18.60 -8.40 -9.64
CA ASN A 113 17.92 -7.15 -10.00
C ASN A 113 18.71 -6.32 -11.01
N GLU A 114 19.44 -6.95 -11.94
CA GLU A 114 20.27 -6.23 -12.93
C GLU A 114 19.52 -5.13 -13.69
N ASN A 115 18.20 -5.32 -13.90
CA ASN A 115 17.29 -4.33 -14.53
C ASN A 115 16.26 -3.78 -13.53
N GLY A 116 16.61 -3.73 -12.26
CA GLY A 116 15.69 -3.21 -11.23
C GLY A 116 15.57 -1.69 -11.26
N ALA A 117 14.47 -1.17 -10.71
CA ALA A 117 14.29 0.25 -10.48
C ALA A 117 15.25 0.75 -9.39
N GLU A 118 15.93 1.84 -9.65
CA GLU A 118 16.76 2.51 -8.67
C GLU A 118 15.86 3.19 -7.63
N ILE A 119 15.86 2.68 -6.40
CA ILE A 119 15.00 3.20 -5.32
C ILE A 119 15.75 4.02 -4.27
N GLY A 120 17.07 4.01 -4.28
CA GLY A 120 17.88 4.77 -3.33
C GLY A 120 19.24 4.14 -3.07
N TYR A 121 19.89 4.60 -2.02
CA TYR A 121 21.20 4.13 -1.61
C TYR A 121 21.15 3.53 -0.22
N LEU A 122 21.98 2.52 0.02
CA LEU A 122 22.18 1.99 1.36
C LEU A 122 22.67 3.09 2.28
N CYS A 123 22.04 3.20 3.44
CA CYS A 123 22.42 4.11 4.49
C CYS A 123 22.68 3.33 5.77
N VAL A 124 23.78 3.63 6.44
CA VAL A 124 24.08 3.13 7.78
C VAL A 124 24.28 4.31 8.70
N GLY A 125 23.31 4.52 9.57
CA GLY A 125 23.21 5.75 10.33
C GLY A 125 23.01 6.96 9.41
N GLU A 126 23.80 8.02 9.59
CA GLU A 126 23.77 9.22 8.73
C GLU A 126 24.68 9.09 7.49
N THR A 127 25.44 8.00 7.39
CA THR A 127 26.36 7.79 6.27
C THR A 127 25.65 7.14 5.12
N VAL A 128 25.52 7.87 4.02
CA VAL A 128 24.99 7.35 2.74
C VAL A 128 26.16 6.81 1.92
N PHE A 129 26.08 5.55 1.50
CA PHE A 129 27.06 4.91 0.63
C PHE A 129 26.84 5.31 -0.84
N GLN A 130 26.98 6.62 -1.14
CA GLN A 130 26.85 7.11 -2.52
C GLN A 130 27.89 6.44 -3.43
N GLY A 131 27.40 5.93 -4.55
CA GLY A 131 28.23 5.23 -5.54
C GLY A 131 28.63 3.79 -5.19
N LYS A 132 28.27 3.28 -3.99
CA LYS A 132 28.63 1.90 -3.57
C LYS A 132 27.45 1.08 -3.05
N GLY A 133 26.31 1.64 -2.83
CA GLY A 133 25.20 0.95 -2.21
C GLY A 133 23.87 1.29 -2.89
N LEU A 134 23.86 1.42 -4.22
CA LEU A 134 22.63 1.60 -4.98
C LEU A 134 21.73 0.39 -4.80
N ILE A 135 20.48 0.63 -4.42
CA ILE A 135 19.48 -0.42 -4.24
C ILE A 135 18.60 -0.46 -5.47
N LEU A 136 18.63 -1.60 -6.14
CA LEU A 136 17.75 -1.91 -7.28
C LEU A 136 16.58 -2.76 -6.81
N PHE A 137 15.38 -2.30 -7.08
CA PHE A 137 14.16 -3.01 -6.72
C PHE A 137 13.52 -3.65 -7.96
N LYS A 138 13.27 -4.95 -7.89
CA LYS A 138 12.61 -5.68 -8.98
C LYS A 138 11.11 -5.39 -8.97
N ILE A 139 10.66 -4.51 -9.86
CA ILE A 139 9.28 -4.02 -9.93
C ILE A 139 8.28 -5.15 -10.17
N ASP A 140 8.64 -6.17 -10.95
CA ASP A 140 7.80 -7.35 -11.17
C ASP A 140 7.36 -8.04 -9.89
N LYS A 141 8.11 -7.84 -8.79
CA LYS A 141 7.71 -8.36 -7.47
C LYS A 141 6.46 -7.67 -6.90
N LEU A 142 6.07 -6.53 -7.41
CA LEU A 142 4.81 -5.85 -7.02
C LEU A 142 3.60 -6.43 -7.75
N ARG A 143 3.81 -7.01 -8.95
CA ARG A 143 2.72 -7.63 -9.71
C ARG A 143 2.18 -8.84 -8.96
N ASN A 144 0.87 -8.97 -8.89
CA ASN A 144 0.18 -10.10 -8.24
C ASN A 144 0.63 -10.33 -6.78
N LYS A 145 1.12 -9.29 -6.11
CA LYS A 145 1.55 -9.31 -4.71
C LYS A 145 0.76 -8.30 -3.88
N ARG A 146 0.87 -8.46 -2.58
CA ARG A 146 0.39 -7.53 -1.58
C ARG A 146 1.60 -6.86 -0.99
N THR A 147 1.67 -5.56 -1.14
CA THR A 147 2.78 -4.76 -0.62
C THR A 147 2.23 -3.70 0.29
N MET A 148 2.82 -3.56 1.47
CA MET A 148 2.47 -2.52 2.42
C MET A 148 3.70 -1.67 2.70
N VAL A 149 3.53 -0.36 2.67
CA VAL A 149 4.57 0.62 2.97
C VAL A 149 4.23 1.32 4.28
N PHE A 150 4.98 1.01 5.32
CA PHE A 150 4.81 1.59 6.65
C PHE A 150 5.92 2.59 6.92
N ALA A 151 5.57 3.81 7.30
CA ALA A 151 6.52 4.79 7.83
C ALA A 151 5.76 5.89 8.59
N GLN A 152 6.45 6.59 9.44
CA GLN A 152 5.94 7.83 10.05
C GLN A 152 5.73 8.91 8.98
N SER A 153 4.93 9.94 9.31
CA SER A 153 4.80 11.10 8.45
C SER A 153 6.17 11.73 8.17
N ALA A 154 6.35 12.26 6.97
CA ALA A 154 7.58 12.88 6.49
C ALA A 154 8.80 11.94 6.29
N PHE A 155 8.65 10.62 6.46
CA PHE A 155 9.73 9.65 6.20
C PHE A 155 9.78 9.15 4.74
N GLY A 156 9.20 9.89 3.81
CA GLY A 156 9.37 9.66 2.38
C GLY A 156 8.53 8.54 1.77
N LYS A 157 7.42 8.08 2.44
CA LYS A 157 6.51 7.07 1.87
C LYS A 157 6.03 7.41 0.46
N THR A 158 5.40 8.57 0.33
CA THR A 158 4.87 9.05 -0.95
C THR A 158 5.98 9.17 -2.00
N ASN A 159 7.18 9.61 -1.58
CA ASN A 159 8.32 9.72 -2.47
C ASN A 159 8.80 8.36 -3.00
N LEU A 160 8.84 7.34 -2.15
CA LEU A 160 9.14 5.97 -2.57
C LEU A 160 8.10 5.46 -3.56
N VAL A 161 6.82 5.67 -3.29
CA VAL A 161 5.74 5.22 -4.19
C VAL A 161 5.78 5.97 -5.52
N LYS A 162 6.05 7.29 -5.53
CA LYS A 162 6.26 8.07 -6.77
C LYS A 162 7.42 7.51 -7.60
N LEU A 163 8.52 7.16 -6.95
CA LEU A 163 9.68 6.59 -7.63
C LEU A 163 9.37 5.21 -8.23
N LEU A 164 8.65 4.37 -7.50
CA LEU A 164 8.19 3.09 -8.02
C LEU A 164 7.24 3.30 -9.22
N LEU A 165 6.28 4.22 -9.11
CA LEU A 165 5.34 4.54 -10.20
C LEU A 165 6.06 5.09 -11.43
N TYR A 166 7.06 5.94 -11.27
CA TYR A 166 7.89 6.43 -12.35
C TYR A 166 8.50 5.28 -13.18
N HIS A 167 9.09 4.30 -12.50
CA HIS A 167 9.64 3.14 -13.17
C HIS A 167 8.56 2.23 -13.76
N MET A 168 7.45 2.02 -13.03
CA MET A 168 6.35 1.16 -13.47
C MET A 168 5.59 1.72 -14.67
N THR A 169 5.48 3.04 -14.79
CA THR A 169 4.76 3.70 -15.90
C THR A 169 5.38 3.42 -17.26
N ARG A 170 6.66 3.13 -17.30
CA ARG A 170 7.37 2.73 -18.53
C ARG A 170 7.02 1.33 -19.02
N ASP A 171 6.55 0.47 -18.13
CA ASP A 171 6.10 -0.88 -18.47
C ASP A 171 4.60 -0.89 -18.72
N THR A 172 4.20 -1.05 -19.99
CA THR A 172 2.79 -1.09 -20.42
C THR A 172 2.19 -2.49 -20.43
N SER A 173 2.86 -3.49 -19.89
CA SER A 173 2.35 -4.87 -19.85
C SER A 173 1.22 -5.07 -18.82
N TYR A 174 0.98 -4.09 -17.96
CA TYR A 174 -0.09 -4.09 -16.96
C TYR A 174 -0.49 -2.66 -16.58
N GLY A 175 -1.73 -2.48 -16.14
CA GLY A 175 -2.26 -1.19 -15.67
C GLY A 175 -1.79 -0.83 -14.26
N LYS A 176 -1.81 0.46 -13.93
CA LYS A 176 -1.57 0.99 -12.59
C LYS A 176 -2.71 1.94 -12.25
N LEU A 177 -3.43 1.64 -11.18
CA LEU A 177 -4.52 2.48 -10.68
C LEU A 177 -4.10 3.10 -9.35
N ILE A 178 -4.10 4.43 -9.29
CA ILE A 178 -3.67 5.18 -8.11
C ILE A 178 -4.84 6.01 -7.60
N PHE A 179 -5.17 5.86 -6.32
CA PHE A 179 -6.07 6.74 -5.59
C PHE A 179 -5.25 7.76 -4.82
N ASP A 180 -5.24 9.00 -5.33
CA ASP A 180 -4.41 10.11 -4.85
C ASP A 180 -5.24 11.03 -3.97
N LEU A 181 -5.19 10.80 -2.64
CA LEU A 181 -5.95 11.58 -1.67
C LEU A 181 -5.38 12.98 -1.41
N ASN A 182 -4.09 13.15 -1.65
CA ASN A 182 -3.40 14.42 -1.40
C ASN A 182 -3.15 15.23 -2.68
N GLY A 183 -3.34 14.64 -3.85
CA GLY A 183 -3.10 15.27 -5.14
C GLY A 183 -1.62 15.49 -5.45
N GLU A 184 -0.76 14.60 -4.95
CA GLU A 184 0.70 14.74 -5.04
C GLU A 184 1.34 13.89 -6.14
N TYR A 185 0.64 12.86 -6.66
CA TYR A 185 1.25 11.93 -7.62
C TYR A 185 1.39 12.50 -9.02
N PHE A 186 0.46 13.33 -9.44
CA PHE A 186 0.51 13.97 -10.75
C PHE A 186 1.16 15.35 -10.70
N LEU A 187 0.64 16.24 -9.87
CA LEU A 187 1.13 17.61 -9.72
C LEU A 187 2.33 17.67 -8.77
N ARG A 188 3.11 18.72 -8.94
CA ARG A 188 4.22 19.03 -8.08
C ARG A 188 3.72 19.37 -6.68
N GLY A 189 4.25 18.67 -5.67
CA GLY A 189 4.15 19.08 -4.28
C GLY A 189 5.16 20.17 -3.93
N THR A 190 5.12 20.67 -2.70
CA THR A 190 6.05 21.74 -2.24
C THR A 190 7.51 21.31 -2.26
N ALA A 191 7.80 20.04 -2.06
CA ALA A 191 9.16 19.49 -1.93
C ALA A 191 9.48 18.34 -2.92
N THR A 192 8.52 17.89 -3.73
CA THR A 192 8.70 16.72 -4.58
C THR A 192 8.03 16.89 -5.94
N TYR A 193 8.61 16.30 -6.97
CA TYR A 193 8.04 16.26 -8.31
C TYR A 193 6.89 15.26 -8.38
N GLY A 194 5.88 15.57 -9.20
CA GLY A 194 4.85 14.63 -9.64
C GLY A 194 5.20 14.00 -10.99
N LEU A 195 4.41 13.01 -11.41
CA LEU A 195 4.59 12.40 -12.75
C LEU A 195 4.37 13.42 -13.88
N GLY A 196 3.54 14.44 -13.63
CA GLY A 196 3.28 15.53 -14.56
C GLY A 196 4.48 16.43 -14.86
N ASP A 197 5.47 16.47 -13.98
CA ASP A 197 6.68 17.28 -14.15
C ASP A 197 7.75 16.58 -15.02
N ILE A 198 7.55 15.29 -15.32
CA ILE A 198 8.54 14.47 -16.01
C ILE A 198 8.40 14.65 -17.51
N ASN A 199 9.46 15.14 -18.16
CA ASN A 199 9.47 15.42 -19.59
C ASN A 199 9.97 14.23 -20.42
N GLU A 200 9.43 13.04 -20.18
CA GLU A 200 9.72 11.83 -20.95
C GLU A 200 8.48 11.34 -21.67
N ASN A 201 8.57 11.02 -22.98
CA ASN A 201 7.43 10.53 -23.76
C ASN A 201 6.86 9.23 -23.19
N SER A 202 7.74 8.32 -22.73
CA SER A 202 7.34 7.07 -22.07
C SER A 202 6.46 7.26 -20.82
N ILE A 203 6.55 8.41 -20.17
CA ILE A 203 5.70 8.80 -19.04
C ILE A 203 4.46 9.52 -19.53
N LYS A 204 4.63 10.55 -20.39
CA LYS A 204 3.53 11.39 -20.88
C LYS A 204 2.45 10.59 -21.58
N ASP A 205 2.84 9.68 -22.48
CA ASP A 205 1.92 8.89 -23.27
C ASP A 205 1.19 7.82 -22.47
N ASN A 206 1.71 7.48 -21.28
CA ASN A 206 1.23 6.38 -20.44
C ASN A 206 0.54 6.82 -19.15
N VAL A 207 0.41 8.13 -18.88
CA VAL A 207 -0.29 8.64 -17.70
C VAL A 207 -1.63 9.24 -18.08
N VAL A 208 -2.70 8.81 -17.38
CA VAL A 208 -4.06 9.33 -17.52
C VAL A 208 -4.51 9.86 -16.16
N VAL A 209 -5.05 11.07 -16.12
CA VAL A 209 -5.44 11.72 -14.86
C VAL A 209 -6.91 12.11 -14.90
N TYR A 210 -7.62 11.72 -13.86
CA TYR A 210 -8.97 12.20 -13.55
C TYR A 210 -8.87 13.14 -12.35
N THR A 211 -9.35 14.38 -12.51
CA THR A 211 -9.27 15.38 -11.44
C THR A 211 -10.36 16.42 -11.55
N ASP A 212 -10.87 16.90 -10.43
CA ASP A 212 -11.77 18.05 -10.35
C ASP A 212 -10.99 19.38 -10.25
N LYS A 213 -9.66 19.32 -10.14
CA LYS A 213 -8.81 20.52 -10.07
C LYS A 213 -8.75 21.24 -11.42
N LYS A 214 -8.67 22.55 -11.36
CA LYS A 214 -8.24 23.37 -12.51
C LYS A 214 -6.74 23.18 -12.69
N LEU A 215 -6.37 22.53 -13.78
CA LEU A 215 -4.98 22.31 -14.09
C LEU A 215 -4.33 23.56 -14.66
N PRO A 216 -3.07 23.84 -14.30
CA PRO A 216 -2.30 24.91 -14.94
C PRO A 216 -2.25 24.73 -16.47
N GLU A 217 -2.30 25.83 -17.20
CA GLU A 217 -2.32 25.84 -18.69
C GLU A 217 -1.13 25.07 -19.30
N ILE A 218 0.03 25.07 -18.66
CA ILE A 218 1.21 24.34 -19.13
C ILE A 218 0.96 22.85 -19.36
N TYR A 219 0.07 22.24 -18.59
CA TYR A 219 -0.29 20.82 -18.77
C TYR A 219 -1.30 20.61 -19.90
N LYS A 220 -2.04 21.66 -20.30
CA LYS A 220 -3.03 21.61 -21.36
C LYS A 220 -2.41 21.91 -22.73
N THR A 221 -1.53 22.92 -22.80
CA THR A 221 -0.97 23.44 -24.04
C THR A 221 0.10 22.56 -24.67
N GLU A 222 0.78 21.75 -23.86
CA GLU A 222 1.87 20.91 -24.37
C GLU A 222 1.44 19.49 -24.74
N ASN A 223 0.13 19.18 -24.79
CA ASN A 223 -0.43 17.84 -25.05
C ASN A 223 0.24 16.74 -24.20
N ARG A 224 0.65 17.10 -22.98
CA ARG A 224 1.53 16.27 -22.18
C ARG A 224 0.85 15.07 -21.53
N PHE A 225 -0.47 15.13 -21.35
CA PHE A 225 -1.19 14.08 -20.63
C PHE A 225 -2.62 13.96 -21.10
N ILE A 226 -3.18 12.78 -20.99
CA ILE A 226 -4.58 12.53 -21.28
C ILE A 226 -5.40 12.93 -20.05
N PHE A 227 -6.06 14.11 -20.13
CA PHE A 227 -7.04 14.52 -19.13
C PHE A 227 -8.42 14.02 -19.51
N VAL A 228 -9.05 13.31 -18.64
CA VAL A 228 -10.38 12.76 -18.89
C VAL A 228 -11.33 13.16 -17.77
N GLY A 229 -11.67 14.44 -17.70
CA GLY A 229 -12.87 14.88 -17.02
C GLY A 229 -12.90 14.79 -15.48
N LYS A 230 -14.11 15.00 -14.97
CA LYS A 230 -14.41 15.03 -13.54
C LYS A 230 -14.40 13.63 -12.90
N VAL A 231 -14.07 13.60 -11.62
CA VAL A 231 -14.14 12.40 -10.80
C VAL A 231 -15.56 12.24 -10.26
N SER A 232 -16.41 11.58 -11.02
CA SER A 232 -17.79 11.26 -10.64
C SER A 232 -18.16 9.87 -11.16
N LEU A 233 -19.13 9.21 -10.51
CA LEU A 233 -19.63 7.89 -10.85
C LEU A 233 -21.11 7.97 -11.23
N ASN A 234 -21.58 7.06 -12.08
CA ASN A 234 -23.01 6.83 -12.21
C ASN A 234 -23.44 5.94 -11.05
N MET A 235 -23.86 6.56 -9.93
CA MET A 235 -24.22 5.87 -8.70
C MET A 235 -25.40 4.93 -8.89
N HIS A 236 -26.41 5.29 -9.72
CA HIS A 236 -27.53 4.41 -10.03
C HIS A 236 -27.09 3.10 -10.68
N LYS A 237 -26.04 3.15 -11.50
CA LYS A 237 -25.51 1.98 -12.19
C LYS A 237 -24.53 1.16 -11.37
N HIS A 238 -23.77 1.83 -10.48
CA HIS A 238 -22.59 1.22 -9.90
C HIS A 238 -22.64 1.00 -8.39
N LEU A 239 -23.53 1.71 -7.66
CA LEU A 239 -23.67 1.55 -6.22
C LEU A 239 -24.29 0.19 -5.91
N ALA A 240 -23.69 -0.56 -5.01
CA ALA A 240 -24.22 -1.82 -4.50
C ALA A 240 -24.64 -1.68 -3.03
N VAL A 241 -25.50 -2.59 -2.57
CA VAL A 241 -25.92 -2.66 -1.17
C VAL A 241 -24.71 -2.79 -0.24
N GLY A 242 -23.72 -3.62 -0.61
CA GLY A 242 -22.49 -3.78 0.16
C GLY A 242 -21.70 -2.49 0.32
N ASP A 243 -21.70 -1.60 -0.67
CA ASP A 243 -21.04 -0.28 -0.56
C ASP A 243 -21.75 0.59 0.48
N ILE A 244 -23.11 0.62 0.44
CA ILE A 244 -23.92 1.36 1.41
C ILE A 244 -23.67 0.87 2.83
N LEU A 245 -23.62 -0.45 3.04
CA LEU A 245 -23.40 -1.05 4.34
C LEU A 245 -21.98 -0.76 4.88
N ASN A 246 -21.01 -0.65 3.99
CA ASN A 246 -19.64 -0.30 4.37
C ASN A 246 -19.49 1.18 4.78
N PHE A 247 -20.19 2.08 4.08
CA PHE A 247 -20.05 3.54 4.30
C PHE A 247 -21.24 4.18 5.02
N GLY A 248 -22.32 3.44 5.20
CA GLY A 248 -23.57 3.94 5.78
C GLY A 248 -23.50 4.20 7.27
N ALA A 249 -22.80 5.25 7.67
CA ALA A 249 -22.95 5.78 9.02
C ALA A 249 -24.41 6.15 9.28
N GLY A 250 -24.96 5.61 10.36
CA GLY A 250 -26.34 5.95 10.80
C GLY A 250 -27.46 5.03 10.28
N PHE A 251 -27.15 3.92 9.64
CA PHE A 251 -28.12 2.87 9.40
C PHE A 251 -28.38 2.06 10.68
N SER A 252 -29.66 1.94 11.08
CA SER A 252 -30.03 1.05 12.18
C SER A 252 -29.88 -0.41 11.78
N GLU A 253 -29.87 -1.32 12.75
CA GLU A 253 -29.75 -2.75 12.44
C GLU A 253 -30.92 -3.26 11.57
N VAL A 254 -32.13 -2.74 11.76
CA VAL A 254 -33.28 -3.09 10.90
C VAL A 254 -33.05 -2.63 9.45
N MET A 255 -32.53 -1.41 9.26
CA MET A 255 -32.21 -0.91 7.92
C MET A 255 -31.11 -1.75 7.24
N LYS A 256 -30.07 -2.12 7.97
CA LYS A 256 -29.01 -2.99 7.48
C LYS A 256 -29.55 -4.37 7.11
N SER A 257 -30.35 -4.96 7.98
CA SER A 257 -30.95 -6.27 7.73
C SER A 257 -31.85 -6.27 6.50
N PHE A 258 -32.61 -5.20 6.29
CA PHE A 258 -33.43 -5.08 5.07
C PHE A 258 -32.58 -4.91 3.81
N LEU A 259 -31.54 -4.11 3.85
CA LEU A 259 -30.62 -3.96 2.72
C LEU A 259 -29.92 -5.27 2.39
N LEU A 260 -29.49 -6.05 3.39
CA LEU A 260 -28.91 -7.37 3.21
C LEU A 260 -29.92 -8.35 2.58
N TYR A 261 -31.16 -8.30 3.03
CA TYR A 261 -32.22 -9.12 2.46
C TYR A 261 -32.46 -8.80 0.97
N LEU A 262 -32.43 -7.49 0.59
CA LEU A 262 -32.52 -7.08 -0.82
C LEU A 262 -31.35 -7.62 -1.65
N ASP A 263 -30.16 -7.68 -1.09
CA ASP A 263 -28.97 -8.20 -1.75
C ASP A 263 -29.04 -9.73 -1.92
N GLU A 264 -29.50 -10.45 -0.90
CA GLU A 264 -29.71 -11.90 -0.92
C GLU A 264 -30.77 -12.33 -1.94
N GLU A 265 -31.87 -11.57 -2.05
CA GLU A 265 -32.93 -11.80 -3.06
C GLU A 265 -32.49 -11.37 -4.48
N GLY A 266 -31.27 -10.82 -4.64
CA GLY A 266 -30.73 -10.44 -5.94
C GLY A 266 -31.51 -9.30 -6.62
N VAL A 267 -32.08 -8.39 -5.85
CA VAL A 267 -32.90 -7.29 -6.35
C VAL A 267 -32.03 -6.34 -7.17
N SER A 268 -32.14 -6.42 -8.50
CA SER A 268 -31.52 -5.47 -9.41
C SER A 268 -32.22 -4.09 -9.27
N ASN A 269 -31.45 -3.01 -9.45
CA ASN A 269 -31.96 -1.64 -9.35
C ASN A 269 -32.60 -1.34 -7.98
N PHE A 270 -31.98 -1.78 -6.90
CA PHE A 270 -32.51 -1.64 -5.54
C PHE A 270 -32.83 -0.18 -5.16
N ILE A 271 -32.16 0.81 -5.76
CA ILE A 271 -32.42 2.23 -5.54
C ILE A 271 -33.81 2.60 -6.03
N GLU A 272 -34.16 2.24 -7.28
CA GLU A 272 -35.48 2.48 -7.86
C GLU A 272 -36.57 1.73 -7.08
N LYS A 273 -36.25 0.52 -6.61
CA LYS A 273 -37.14 -0.26 -5.75
C LYS A 273 -37.41 0.42 -4.41
N ILE A 274 -36.37 0.94 -3.76
CA ILE A 274 -36.55 1.68 -2.50
C ILE A 274 -37.37 2.95 -2.72
N ASP A 275 -37.22 3.64 -3.85
CA ASP A 275 -38.04 4.79 -4.20
C ASP A 275 -39.51 4.36 -4.40
N ASP A 276 -39.77 3.29 -5.16
CA ASP A 276 -41.14 2.76 -5.33
C ASP A 276 -41.76 2.34 -3.99
N TYR A 277 -41.03 1.68 -3.11
CA TYR A 277 -41.55 1.25 -1.80
C TYR A 277 -41.80 2.42 -0.84
N ALA A 278 -41.07 3.50 -0.96
CA ALA A 278 -41.30 4.71 -0.20
C ALA A 278 -42.60 5.43 -0.66
N ASP A 279 -42.85 5.43 -1.97
CA ASP A 279 -44.01 6.06 -2.58
C ASP A 279 -45.25 5.14 -2.53
N ASN A 280 -45.07 3.85 -2.68
CA ASN A 280 -46.13 2.83 -2.71
C ASN A 280 -45.89 1.72 -1.67
N PRO A 281 -46.20 1.96 -0.37
CA PRO A 281 -45.93 0.98 0.69
C PRO A 281 -46.65 -0.39 0.51
N SER A 282 -47.73 -0.44 -0.26
CA SER A 282 -48.41 -1.72 -0.58
C SER A 282 -47.52 -2.70 -1.33
N ASN A 283 -46.65 -2.20 -2.20
CA ASN A 283 -45.71 -3.02 -2.93
C ASN A 283 -44.67 -3.65 -1.98
N LEU A 284 -44.22 -2.91 -0.95
CA LEU A 284 -43.31 -3.40 0.06
C LEU A 284 -43.85 -4.65 0.78
N TYR A 285 -45.12 -4.61 1.23
CA TYR A 285 -45.72 -5.72 1.93
C TYR A 285 -46.02 -6.90 1.01
N ARG A 286 -46.33 -6.65 -0.27
CA ARG A 286 -46.54 -7.70 -1.25
C ARG A 286 -45.22 -8.45 -1.53
N ASP A 287 -44.15 -7.69 -1.73
CA ASP A 287 -42.88 -8.24 -2.20
C ASP A 287 -42.03 -8.79 -1.04
N PHE A 288 -42.20 -8.23 0.20
CA PHE A 288 -41.40 -8.59 1.38
C PHE A 288 -42.26 -8.88 2.63
N SER A 289 -43.33 -9.62 2.46
CA SER A 289 -44.16 -10.09 3.57
C SER A 289 -43.37 -10.88 4.61
N ASP A 290 -42.37 -11.63 4.18
CA ASP A 290 -41.50 -12.45 5.04
C ASP A 290 -40.61 -11.59 5.96
N PHE A 291 -40.24 -10.39 5.54
CA PHE A 291 -39.43 -9.50 6.31
C PHE A 291 -40.26 -8.55 7.22
N PHE A 292 -41.31 -7.94 6.67
CA PHE A 292 -42.16 -6.98 7.38
C PHE A 292 -43.43 -7.54 7.95
N GLY A 293 -43.75 -8.82 7.65
CA GLY A 293 -45.00 -9.45 8.01
C GLY A 293 -46.14 -9.05 7.07
N GLU A 294 -47.30 -9.70 7.26
CA GLU A 294 -48.51 -9.39 6.48
C GLU A 294 -49.05 -8.02 6.81
N GLN A 295 -49.57 -7.33 5.80
CA GLN A 295 -50.22 -6.02 5.98
C GLN A 295 -51.45 -6.16 6.86
N LYS A 296 -51.43 -5.51 8.03
CA LYS A 296 -52.52 -5.57 8.97
C LYS A 296 -53.74 -4.82 8.43
N LYS A 297 -54.94 -5.47 8.57
CA LYS A 297 -56.22 -4.88 8.23
C LYS A 297 -56.94 -4.43 9.51
N ASP A 298 -57.71 -3.36 9.41
CA ASP A 298 -58.58 -2.92 10.51
C ASP A 298 -59.86 -3.84 10.58
N ALA A 299 -60.67 -3.62 11.63
CA ALA A 299 -61.90 -4.39 11.80
C ALA A 299 -62.91 -4.21 10.65
N LYS A 300 -62.71 -3.24 9.76
CA LYS A 300 -63.53 -2.97 8.58
C LYS A 300 -62.91 -3.48 7.27
N GLY A 301 -61.74 -4.16 7.37
CA GLY A 301 -61.05 -4.68 6.22
C GLY A 301 -60.17 -3.68 5.48
N ASN A 302 -60.05 -2.47 5.97
CA ASN A 302 -59.13 -1.47 5.38
C ASN A 302 -57.71 -1.76 5.77
N ILE A 303 -56.77 -1.46 4.89
CA ILE A 303 -55.35 -1.63 5.10
C ILE A 303 -54.92 -0.62 6.23
N LYS A 304 -54.40 -1.16 7.33
CA LYS A 304 -53.80 -0.36 8.38
C LYS A 304 -52.36 -0.05 7.99
N GLU A 305 -52.06 1.24 7.78
CA GLU A 305 -50.66 1.64 7.50
C GLU A 305 -49.77 1.25 8.68
N ASP A 306 -48.77 0.41 8.43
CA ASP A 306 -47.70 0.18 9.38
C ASP A 306 -46.66 1.27 9.22
N PHE A 307 -46.81 2.32 10.03
CA PHE A 307 -45.90 3.45 10.01
C PHE A 307 -44.43 3.08 10.28
N SER A 308 -44.16 1.93 10.87
CA SER A 308 -42.79 1.55 11.23
C SER A 308 -42.00 1.10 9.99
N ALA A 309 -42.55 0.23 9.15
CA ALA A 309 -41.93 -0.22 7.91
C ALA A 309 -41.73 0.96 6.95
N ARG A 310 -42.78 1.76 6.73
CA ARG A 310 -42.70 2.96 5.89
C ARG A 310 -41.62 3.94 6.36
N LYS A 311 -41.53 4.23 7.66
CA LYS A 311 -40.47 5.11 8.22
C LYS A 311 -39.07 4.52 7.98
N THR A 312 -38.92 3.22 8.10
CA THR A 312 -37.64 2.55 7.83
C THR A 312 -37.23 2.74 6.36
N ILE A 313 -38.15 2.49 5.41
CA ILE A 313 -37.86 2.66 3.98
C ILE A 313 -37.56 4.12 3.64
N MET A 314 -38.40 5.07 4.11
CA MET A 314 -38.15 6.51 3.88
C MET A 314 -36.80 6.96 4.47
N ALA A 315 -36.41 6.41 5.60
CA ALA A 315 -35.12 6.72 6.21
C ALA A 315 -33.94 6.13 5.40
N ILE A 316 -34.09 4.94 4.82
CA ILE A 316 -33.13 4.35 3.89
C ILE A 316 -33.06 5.21 2.62
N GLN A 317 -34.21 5.51 2.01
CA GLN A 317 -34.30 6.35 0.82
C GLN A 317 -33.60 7.70 1.00
N LYS A 318 -33.89 8.40 2.08
CA LYS A 318 -33.27 9.69 2.38
C LYS A 318 -31.73 9.59 2.45
N ARG A 319 -31.21 8.51 3.07
CA ARG A 319 -29.76 8.31 3.17
C ARG A 319 -29.12 7.97 1.84
N ILE A 320 -29.78 7.14 1.04
CA ILE A 320 -29.31 6.80 -0.30
C ILE A 320 -29.36 8.03 -1.21
N ARG A 321 -30.43 8.82 -1.17
CA ARG A 321 -30.52 10.06 -1.94
C ARG A 321 -29.42 11.05 -1.54
N HIS A 322 -29.13 11.17 -0.25
CA HIS A 322 -28.00 12.00 0.21
C HIS A 322 -26.66 11.56 -0.42
N LEU A 323 -26.41 10.28 -0.57
CA LEU A 323 -25.22 9.76 -1.24
C LEU A 323 -25.23 9.99 -2.75
N ILE A 324 -26.40 10.00 -3.38
CA ILE A 324 -26.56 10.10 -4.83
C ILE A 324 -26.70 11.55 -5.30
N ASP A 325 -27.53 12.36 -4.62
CA ASP A 325 -27.96 13.68 -5.09
C ASP A 325 -27.05 14.82 -4.65
N GLU A 326 -26.28 14.66 -3.59
CA GLU A 326 -25.42 15.71 -3.08
C GLU A 326 -24.04 15.73 -3.76
N GLY A 327 -23.99 16.39 -4.87
CA GLY A 327 -22.82 17.11 -5.35
C GLY A 327 -21.84 16.33 -6.19
N SER A 328 -20.66 16.08 -5.69
CA SER A 328 -19.50 15.74 -6.48
C SER A 328 -19.37 14.27 -6.91
N LEU A 329 -20.18 13.37 -6.30
CA LEU A 329 -20.05 11.92 -6.53
C LEU A 329 -20.82 11.41 -7.74
N HIS A 330 -22.04 11.90 -7.94
CA HIS A 330 -22.93 11.37 -8.98
C HIS A 330 -22.93 12.19 -10.26
N SER A 331 -22.87 11.48 -11.38
CA SER A 331 -23.23 12.00 -12.71
C SER A 331 -23.79 10.86 -13.55
N SER A 332 -25.03 11.04 -14.01
CA SER A 332 -25.70 10.05 -14.86
C SER A 332 -24.98 9.79 -16.19
N SER A 333 -24.22 10.76 -16.67
CA SER A 333 -23.42 10.67 -17.91
C SER A 333 -21.99 10.16 -17.68
N SER A 334 -21.60 9.83 -16.44
CA SER A 334 -20.24 9.39 -16.15
C SER A 334 -19.97 7.99 -16.69
N ASN A 335 -18.88 7.87 -17.45
CA ASN A 335 -18.31 6.60 -17.92
C ASN A 335 -16.92 6.39 -17.30
N LEU A 336 -16.71 6.86 -16.06
CA LEU A 336 -15.39 6.81 -15.40
C LEU A 336 -14.87 5.38 -15.33
N ILE A 337 -15.68 4.42 -14.88
CA ILE A 337 -15.28 3.02 -14.68
C ILE A 337 -14.84 2.40 -16.01
N GLU A 338 -15.65 2.52 -17.04
CA GLU A 338 -15.38 1.97 -18.37
C GLU A 338 -14.09 2.56 -18.96
N ASN A 339 -13.91 3.86 -18.83
CA ASN A 339 -12.71 4.55 -19.31
C ASN A 339 -11.46 4.15 -18.53
N VAL A 340 -11.55 4.04 -17.21
CA VAL A 340 -10.47 3.55 -16.35
C VAL A 340 -10.06 2.15 -16.78
N PHE A 341 -11.02 1.23 -16.95
CA PHE A 341 -10.74 -0.15 -17.35
C PHE A 341 -10.07 -0.22 -18.74
N LYS A 342 -10.55 0.59 -19.69
CA LYS A 342 -9.94 0.69 -21.01
C LYS A 342 -8.48 1.14 -20.92
N CYS A 343 -8.19 2.14 -20.10
CA CYS A 343 -6.82 2.62 -19.90
C CYS A 343 -5.94 1.56 -19.20
N LEU A 344 -6.48 0.87 -18.19
CA LEU A 344 -5.75 -0.20 -17.49
C LEU A 344 -5.44 -1.39 -18.41
N LYS A 345 -6.38 -1.79 -19.29
CA LYS A 345 -6.15 -2.82 -20.32
C LYS A 345 -5.04 -2.42 -21.30
N GLN A 346 -4.86 -1.14 -21.55
CA GLN A 346 -3.76 -0.59 -22.35
C GLN A 346 -2.43 -0.49 -21.56
N GLY A 347 -2.38 -0.93 -20.34
CA GLY A 347 -1.20 -0.85 -19.49
C GLY A 347 -0.86 0.55 -18.98
N LYS A 348 -1.79 1.50 -19.06
CA LYS A 348 -1.56 2.88 -18.63
C LYS A 348 -1.57 3.03 -17.11
N THR A 349 -0.96 4.11 -16.65
CA THR A 349 -1.01 4.57 -15.26
C THR A 349 -2.16 5.55 -15.13
N VAL A 350 -3.19 5.16 -14.39
CA VAL A 350 -4.40 5.94 -14.15
C VAL A 350 -4.36 6.53 -12.75
N ILE A 351 -4.38 7.84 -12.66
CA ILE A 351 -4.41 8.58 -11.39
C ILE A 351 -5.80 9.15 -11.20
N ILE A 352 -6.45 8.76 -10.12
CA ILE A 352 -7.72 9.33 -9.65
C ILE A 352 -7.38 10.31 -8.53
N ASP A 353 -7.36 11.59 -8.86
CA ASP A 353 -7.11 12.67 -7.89
C ASP A 353 -8.37 12.94 -7.06
N LEU A 354 -8.34 12.50 -5.83
CA LEU A 354 -9.43 12.61 -4.86
C LEU A 354 -9.22 13.74 -3.85
N SER A 355 -8.21 14.56 -4.03
CA SER A 355 -7.79 15.57 -3.04
C SER A 355 -8.79 16.72 -2.82
N LEU A 356 -9.78 16.88 -3.71
CA LEU A 356 -10.89 17.82 -3.52
C LEU A 356 -12.17 17.13 -3.00
N LYS A 357 -12.13 15.82 -2.79
CA LYS A 357 -13.21 15.07 -2.18
C LYS A 357 -12.99 14.99 -0.66
N ASP A 358 -14.06 14.85 0.09
CA ASP A 358 -13.91 14.49 1.50
C ASP A 358 -13.48 13.01 1.64
N ASN A 359 -13.10 12.61 2.85
CA ASN A 359 -12.61 11.26 3.10
C ASN A 359 -13.65 10.17 2.81
N MET A 360 -14.94 10.47 3.00
CA MET A 360 -16.03 9.54 2.76
C MET A 360 -16.25 9.35 1.26
N ASP A 361 -16.34 10.43 0.52
CA ASP A 361 -16.47 10.45 -0.94
C ASP A 361 -15.32 9.73 -1.61
N ALA A 362 -14.10 10.02 -1.18
CA ALA A 362 -12.89 9.37 -1.69
C ALA A 362 -12.90 7.85 -1.43
N SER A 363 -13.36 7.44 -0.24
CA SER A 363 -13.49 6.03 0.12
C SER A 363 -14.57 5.32 -0.70
N ILE A 364 -15.71 5.97 -0.95
CA ILE A 364 -16.79 5.41 -1.78
C ILE A 364 -16.30 5.19 -3.22
N ILE A 365 -15.71 6.22 -3.84
CA ILE A 365 -15.21 6.14 -5.22
C ILE A 365 -14.17 5.01 -5.35
N SER A 366 -13.18 5.00 -4.46
CA SER A 366 -12.11 4.00 -4.51
C SER A 366 -12.65 2.58 -4.29
N THR A 367 -13.60 2.40 -3.37
CA THR A 367 -14.22 1.10 -3.09
C THR A 367 -15.02 0.59 -4.27
N ILE A 368 -15.86 1.42 -4.88
CA ILE A 368 -16.66 1.02 -6.06
C ILE A 368 -15.75 0.66 -7.23
N LEU A 369 -14.71 1.47 -7.51
CA LEU A 369 -13.75 1.18 -8.58
C LEU A 369 -13.02 -0.15 -8.37
N VAL A 370 -12.51 -0.40 -7.16
CA VAL A 370 -11.82 -1.66 -6.84
C VAL A 370 -12.76 -2.84 -6.86
N ARG A 371 -14.00 -2.69 -6.36
CA ARG A 371 -15.02 -3.75 -6.42
C ARG A 371 -15.35 -4.10 -7.86
N LYS A 372 -15.63 -3.11 -8.70
CA LYS A 372 -15.96 -3.32 -10.13
C LYS A 372 -14.79 -3.97 -10.89
N LEU A 373 -13.55 -3.55 -10.61
CA LEU A 373 -12.36 -4.17 -11.19
C LEU A 373 -12.25 -5.66 -10.79
N PHE A 374 -12.50 -5.96 -9.52
CA PHE A 374 -12.43 -7.32 -9.02
C PHE A 374 -13.57 -8.21 -9.59
N GLU A 375 -14.80 -7.68 -9.65
CA GLU A 375 -15.96 -8.36 -10.22
C GLU A 375 -15.74 -8.67 -11.70
N SER A 376 -15.35 -7.67 -12.51
CA SER A 376 -15.03 -7.83 -13.92
C SER A 376 -13.95 -8.89 -14.15
N ASN A 377 -12.86 -8.85 -13.39
CA ASN A 377 -11.81 -9.85 -13.51
C ASN A 377 -12.26 -11.25 -13.08
N LYS A 378 -13.15 -11.36 -12.10
CA LYS A 378 -13.71 -12.66 -11.68
C LYS A 378 -14.60 -13.25 -12.76
N GLU A 379 -15.45 -12.44 -13.38
CA GLU A 379 -16.33 -12.87 -14.49
C GLU A 379 -15.50 -13.33 -15.69
N GLU A 380 -14.51 -12.53 -16.11
CA GLU A 380 -13.62 -12.86 -17.23
C GLU A 380 -12.77 -14.11 -16.95
N PHE A 381 -12.27 -14.27 -15.72
CA PHE A 381 -11.48 -15.46 -15.34
C PHE A 381 -12.28 -16.76 -15.40
N THR A 382 -13.61 -16.68 -15.22
CA THR A 382 -14.53 -17.82 -15.30
C THR A 382 -15.16 -17.96 -16.68
N SER A 383 -14.93 -17.02 -17.59
CA SER A 383 -15.41 -17.03 -18.97
C SER A 383 -14.50 -17.83 -19.89
N ASP A 384 -15.00 -18.13 -21.09
CA ASP A 384 -14.22 -18.77 -22.16
C ASP A 384 -13.17 -17.83 -22.80
N LYS A 385 -13.09 -16.56 -22.36
CA LYS A 385 -12.20 -15.53 -22.89
C LYS A 385 -11.34 -14.90 -21.81
N PRO A 386 -10.37 -15.61 -21.24
CA PRO A 386 -9.50 -15.06 -20.16
C PRO A 386 -8.58 -13.91 -20.62
N GLU A 387 -8.53 -13.62 -21.92
CA GLU A 387 -7.73 -12.54 -22.51
C GLU A 387 -8.25 -11.13 -22.15
N GLU A 388 -9.48 -11.00 -21.68
CA GLU A 388 -10.07 -9.72 -21.31
C GLU A 388 -9.83 -9.28 -19.87
N VAL A 389 -9.15 -10.11 -19.09
CA VAL A 389 -8.79 -9.79 -17.70
C VAL A 389 -7.92 -8.55 -17.61
N VAL A 390 -8.32 -7.60 -16.78
CA VAL A 390 -7.54 -6.37 -16.51
C VAL A 390 -6.38 -6.68 -15.57
N ASN A 391 -5.19 -6.84 -16.11
CA ASN A 391 -4.00 -7.02 -15.29
C ASN A 391 -3.56 -5.65 -14.74
N ALA A 392 -3.73 -5.41 -13.45
CA ALA A 392 -3.45 -4.12 -12.85
C ALA A 392 -2.87 -4.22 -11.44
N VAL A 393 -2.10 -3.19 -11.07
CA VAL A 393 -1.66 -2.95 -9.70
C VAL A 393 -2.38 -1.71 -9.16
N VAL A 394 -3.05 -1.87 -8.02
CA VAL A 394 -3.80 -0.80 -7.37
C VAL A 394 -2.97 -0.21 -6.24
N PHE A 395 -2.81 1.11 -6.26
CA PHE A 395 -2.12 1.88 -5.23
C PHE A 395 -3.16 2.63 -4.40
N VAL A 396 -3.13 2.41 -3.09
CA VAL A 396 -4.05 3.01 -2.14
C VAL A 396 -3.26 3.82 -1.14
N GLU A 397 -3.40 5.15 -1.22
CA GLU A 397 -2.86 6.07 -0.23
C GLU A 397 -3.77 6.10 1.00
N GLU A 398 -3.20 6.39 2.18
CA GLU A 398 -3.95 6.42 3.44
C GLU A 398 -4.85 5.19 3.63
N ALA A 399 -4.30 4.02 3.36
CA ALA A 399 -5.05 2.76 3.31
C ALA A 399 -5.78 2.42 4.63
N GLN A 400 -5.43 3.06 5.77
CA GLN A 400 -6.16 2.93 7.01
C GLN A 400 -7.62 3.42 6.90
N ASN A 401 -7.92 4.34 5.97
CA ASN A 401 -9.28 4.83 5.77
C ASN A 401 -10.20 3.74 5.19
N VAL A 402 -9.65 2.84 4.38
CA VAL A 402 -10.39 1.72 3.75
C VAL A 402 -10.10 0.37 4.39
N LEU A 403 -9.16 0.30 5.34
CA LEU A 403 -8.76 -0.90 6.08
C LEU A 403 -8.92 -0.73 7.60
N SER A 404 -9.84 0.12 8.07
CA SER A 404 -10.14 0.19 9.50
C SER A 404 -10.60 -1.17 10.02
N GLN A 405 -10.49 -1.41 11.33
CA GLN A 405 -10.87 -2.68 11.93
C GLN A 405 -12.34 -3.06 11.63
N GLU A 406 -13.21 -2.09 11.54
CA GLU A 406 -14.62 -2.28 11.20
C GLU A 406 -14.78 -2.71 9.73
N PHE A 407 -14.11 -2.03 8.81
CA PHE A 407 -14.12 -2.36 7.38
C PHE A 407 -13.50 -3.72 7.07
N VAL A 408 -12.41 -4.09 7.76
CA VAL A 408 -11.74 -5.39 7.54
C VAL A 408 -12.60 -6.57 7.97
N LYS A 409 -13.46 -6.39 8.98
CA LYS A 409 -14.40 -7.42 9.42
C LYS A 409 -15.56 -7.63 8.44
N SER A 410 -15.86 -6.66 7.60
CA SER A 410 -16.86 -6.79 6.56
C SER A 410 -16.35 -7.70 5.44
N ASN A 411 -17.07 -8.80 5.18
CA ASN A 411 -16.76 -9.67 4.03
C ASN A 411 -16.99 -8.97 2.67
N ALA A 412 -17.68 -7.82 2.69
CA ALA A 412 -17.96 -7.02 1.50
C ALA A 412 -16.83 -6.06 1.12
N ASN A 413 -15.79 -5.89 1.96
CA ASN A 413 -14.69 -4.96 1.65
C ASN A 413 -13.86 -5.44 0.45
N PRO A 414 -13.88 -4.72 -0.69
CA PRO A 414 -13.22 -5.16 -1.92
C PRO A 414 -11.69 -5.14 -1.82
N PHE A 415 -11.11 -4.26 -1.02
CA PHE A 415 -9.65 -4.22 -0.81
C PHE A 415 -9.17 -5.49 -0.09
N VAL A 416 -9.94 -5.95 0.90
CA VAL A 416 -9.66 -7.21 1.60
C VAL A 416 -9.83 -8.40 0.64
N ARG A 417 -10.86 -8.38 -0.21
CA ARG A 417 -11.09 -9.43 -1.23
C ARG A 417 -9.96 -9.47 -2.24
N VAL A 418 -9.56 -8.33 -2.80
CA VAL A 418 -8.40 -8.25 -3.72
C VAL A 418 -7.12 -8.71 -3.01
N ALA A 419 -6.92 -8.32 -1.75
CA ALA A 419 -5.78 -8.80 -0.98
C ALA A 419 -5.80 -10.32 -0.75
N LYS A 420 -6.94 -10.96 -0.57
CA LYS A 420 -7.07 -12.41 -0.37
C LYS A 420 -7.01 -13.19 -1.68
N GLU A 421 -7.69 -12.72 -2.70
CA GLU A 421 -8.03 -13.50 -3.92
C GLU A 421 -7.44 -12.91 -5.21
N GLY A 422 -6.99 -11.64 -5.20
CA GLY A 422 -6.54 -10.92 -6.40
C GLY A 422 -5.42 -11.61 -7.17
N ARG A 423 -4.62 -12.45 -6.50
CA ARG A 423 -3.58 -13.25 -7.17
C ARG A 423 -4.15 -14.19 -8.23
N LYS A 424 -5.36 -14.71 -8.06
CA LYS A 424 -6.03 -15.57 -9.02
C LYS A 424 -6.56 -14.79 -10.23
N GLY A 425 -6.95 -13.52 -10.00
CA GLY A 425 -7.48 -12.61 -11.03
C GLY A 425 -6.45 -11.61 -11.58
N SER A 426 -5.17 -11.92 -11.54
CA SER A 426 -4.07 -11.07 -12.08
C SER A 426 -4.03 -9.63 -11.56
N SER A 427 -4.59 -9.38 -10.36
CA SER A 427 -4.57 -8.06 -9.72
C SER A 427 -3.63 -8.04 -8.53
N GLY A 428 -2.68 -7.11 -8.55
CA GLY A 428 -1.83 -6.78 -7.40
C GLY A 428 -2.39 -5.58 -6.63
N ILE A 429 -2.01 -5.45 -5.36
CA ILE A 429 -2.35 -4.28 -4.55
C ILE A 429 -1.14 -3.79 -3.78
N VAL A 430 -0.88 -2.49 -3.87
CA VAL A 430 0.10 -1.78 -3.06
C VAL A 430 -0.63 -0.81 -2.16
N MET A 431 -0.46 -0.96 -0.86
CA MET A 431 -1.12 -0.13 0.14
C MET A 431 -0.09 0.71 0.89
N GLN A 432 -0.37 1.98 1.01
CA GLN A 432 0.40 2.92 1.81
C GLN A 432 -0.35 3.21 3.10
N ILE A 433 0.27 2.93 4.24
CA ILE A 433 -0.34 3.10 5.56
C ILE A 433 0.52 4.07 6.38
N ILE A 434 -0.12 5.09 6.96
CA ILE A 434 0.50 5.89 8.02
C ILE A 434 0.49 5.07 9.31
N ASN A 435 1.52 5.26 10.12
CA ASN A 435 1.73 4.56 11.38
C ASN A 435 0.45 4.55 12.22
N LEU A 436 -0.15 3.39 12.36
CA LEU A 436 -1.21 3.15 13.32
C LEU A 436 -0.54 3.18 14.71
N LYS A 437 -0.80 4.24 15.48
CA LYS A 437 -0.50 4.23 16.91
C LYS A 437 -1.39 3.22 17.63
#